data_acb761ab7180b9e0a75f1d5467f10c59
#
_entry.id   acb761ab7180b9e0a75f1d5467f10c59
#
_cell.length_a   1.000
_cell.length_b   1.000
_cell.length_c   1.000
_cell.angle_alpha   90.00
_cell.angle_beta   90.00
_cell.angle_gamma   90.00
#
_symmetry.space_group_name_H-M   'P 1'
#
loop_
_entity.id
_entity.type
_entity.pdbx_description
1 polymer ?
#
loop_
_entity_poly.entity_id
_entity_poly.type
_entity_poly.pdbx_seq_one_letter_code
_entity_poly.pdbx_strand_id
1 'polypeptide(L)'
;MVSVLAALVLFPSLQAPGPAFTTSDFDGLVGKAWKGTLTYRDYGSGKKVTIKSDLTVTKGSSDPNVWNLAFGFPEEPKANHASDIKLSADGRLLDDEAVVGRKAFHKDVVIVTEKNGQDDDKPARIRYIYVFGRNAFTMQKLVRFKGETAFTERNVYAWTSSN
;
A
#
# COMPACT_ATOMS: atom_id res chain seq x y z
N MET A 1 -34.32 -54.30 -15.92
CA MET A 1 -33.89 -52.91 -16.15
C MET A 1 -33.10 -52.47 -14.96
N VAL A 2 -31.77 -52.30 -15.12
CA VAL A 2 -30.87 -51.87 -14.03
C VAL A 2 -30.61 -50.39 -14.26
N SER A 3 -31.09 -49.54 -13.33
CA SER A 3 -30.91 -48.07 -13.36
C SER A 3 -29.53 -47.77 -12.75
N VAL A 4 -28.59 -47.31 -13.58
CA VAL A 4 -27.29 -46.81 -13.14
C VAL A 4 -27.45 -45.37 -12.69
N LEU A 5 -27.37 -45.11 -11.39
CA LEU A 5 -27.33 -43.76 -10.79
C LEU A 5 -25.91 -43.21 -10.94
N ALA A 6 -25.70 -42.31 -11.87
CA ALA A 6 -24.40 -41.60 -11.97
C ALA A 6 -24.31 -40.53 -10.86
N ALA A 7 -23.44 -40.74 -9.87
CA ALA A 7 -23.14 -39.75 -8.85
C ALA A 7 -22.24 -38.67 -9.46
N LEU A 8 -22.76 -37.45 -9.56
CA LEU A 8 -22.01 -36.25 -9.97
C LEU A 8 -21.11 -35.84 -8.81
N VAL A 9 -19.83 -36.12 -8.87
CA VAL A 9 -18.83 -35.68 -7.90
C VAL A 9 -18.50 -34.22 -8.23
N LEU A 10 -19.06 -33.27 -7.48
CA LEU A 10 -18.66 -31.85 -7.51
C LEU A 10 -17.31 -31.71 -6.83
N PHE A 11 -16.25 -31.55 -7.61
CA PHE A 11 -14.96 -31.11 -7.10
C PHE A 11 -15.07 -29.62 -6.75
N PRO A 12 -14.76 -29.20 -5.49
CA PRO A 12 -14.63 -27.80 -5.18
C PRO A 12 -13.51 -27.22 -6.05
N SER A 13 -13.79 -26.23 -6.87
CA SER A 13 -12.76 -25.51 -7.60
C SER A 13 -11.90 -24.80 -6.57
N LEU A 14 -10.66 -25.24 -6.41
CA LEU A 14 -9.61 -24.54 -5.67
C LEU A 14 -9.34 -23.21 -6.41
N GLN A 15 -10.06 -22.17 -6.00
CA GLN A 15 -9.82 -20.83 -6.50
C GLN A 15 -8.43 -20.42 -6.02
N ALA A 16 -7.54 -20.01 -6.95
CA ALA A 16 -6.22 -19.55 -6.59
C ALA A 16 -6.35 -18.42 -5.53
N PRO A 17 -5.51 -18.43 -4.49
CA PRO A 17 -5.56 -17.37 -3.48
C PRO A 17 -5.42 -16.01 -4.15
N GLY A 18 -6.29 -15.06 -3.75
CA GLY A 18 -6.24 -13.70 -4.26
C GLY A 18 -4.93 -12.98 -3.95
N PRO A 19 -4.69 -11.80 -4.52
CA PRO A 19 -3.47 -11.04 -4.29
C PRO A 19 -3.29 -10.72 -2.80
N ALA A 20 -2.03 -10.81 -2.32
CA ALA A 20 -1.68 -10.60 -0.93
C ALA A 20 -0.30 -9.96 -0.80
N PHE A 21 -0.06 -9.19 0.28
CA PHE A 21 1.28 -8.86 0.74
C PHE A 21 1.97 -10.08 1.32
N THR A 22 3.29 -10.02 1.38
CA THR A 22 4.13 -10.89 2.21
C THR A 22 4.92 -10.03 3.19
N THR A 23 5.31 -10.58 4.34
CA THR A 23 6.13 -9.84 5.30
C THR A 23 7.45 -9.36 4.68
N SER A 24 8.01 -10.11 3.73
CA SER A 24 9.24 -9.75 3.02
C SER A 24 9.12 -8.46 2.20
N ASP A 25 7.92 -8.03 1.80
CA ASP A 25 7.73 -6.76 1.09
C ASP A 25 8.15 -5.58 1.97
N PHE A 26 7.70 -5.55 3.23
CA PHE A 26 8.08 -4.52 4.19
C PHE A 26 9.42 -4.78 4.88
N ASP A 27 9.78 -6.03 5.13
CA ASP A 27 11.08 -6.40 5.73
C ASP A 27 12.24 -5.90 4.86
N GLY A 28 12.06 -5.84 3.54
CA GLY A 28 13.01 -5.26 2.60
C GLY A 28 13.28 -3.76 2.81
N LEU A 29 12.40 -3.05 3.52
CA LEU A 29 12.55 -1.62 3.82
C LEU A 29 13.29 -1.36 5.15
N VAL A 30 13.31 -2.35 6.05
CA VAL A 30 13.84 -2.21 7.42
C VAL A 30 15.34 -1.98 7.41
N GLY A 31 15.80 -1.08 8.29
CA GLY A 31 17.22 -0.82 8.54
C GLY A 31 17.93 0.00 7.47
N LYS A 32 17.20 0.52 6.48
CA LYS A 32 17.74 1.41 5.44
C LYS A 32 17.39 2.87 5.75
N ALA A 33 18.27 3.78 5.33
CA ALA A 33 17.98 5.21 5.32
C ALA A 33 17.33 5.57 3.98
N TRP A 34 16.05 5.86 4.01
CA TRP A 34 15.28 6.23 2.84
C TRP A 34 15.23 7.75 2.72
N LYS A 35 15.66 8.28 1.58
CA LYS A 35 15.68 9.72 1.26
C LYS A 35 14.88 9.95 -0.02
N GLY A 36 14.05 10.99 -0.04
CA GLY A 36 13.23 11.24 -1.22
C GLY A 36 12.35 12.47 -1.11
N THR A 37 11.18 12.37 -1.68
CA THR A 37 10.22 13.47 -1.77
C THR A 37 8.79 13.01 -1.48
N LEU A 38 7.99 13.96 -1.01
CA LEU A 38 6.54 13.93 -1.05
C LEU A 38 6.06 14.96 -2.07
N THR A 39 5.34 14.52 -3.10
CA THR A 39 4.58 15.40 -3.99
C THR A 39 3.11 15.26 -3.69
N TYR A 40 2.42 16.34 -3.44
CA TYR A 40 0.99 16.34 -3.14
C TYR A 40 0.26 17.48 -3.87
N ARG A 41 -1.05 17.29 -4.04
CA ARG A 41 -1.94 18.34 -4.52
C ARG A 41 -2.43 19.15 -3.33
N ASP A 42 -2.10 20.43 -3.31
CA ASP A 42 -2.68 21.38 -2.39
C ASP A 42 -4.13 21.68 -2.80
N TYR A 43 -5.10 21.39 -1.94
CA TYR A 43 -6.51 21.58 -2.26
C TYR A 43 -6.93 23.06 -2.31
N GLY A 44 -6.25 23.93 -1.58
CA GLY A 44 -6.57 25.35 -1.57
C GLY A 44 -6.19 26.02 -2.89
N SER A 45 -5.00 25.72 -3.41
CA SER A 45 -4.49 26.32 -4.65
C SER A 45 -4.68 25.44 -5.89
N GLY A 46 -4.98 24.16 -5.72
CA GLY A 46 -5.04 23.15 -6.79
C GLY A 46 -3.68 22.77 -7.39
N LYS A 47 -2.58 23.34 -6.87
CA LYS A 47 -1.23 23.14 -7.40
C LYS A 47 -0.58 21.90 -6.80
N LYS A 48 0.36 21.30 -7.55
CA LYS A 48 1.27 20.28 -7.02
C LYS A 48 2.42 20.98 -6.28
N VAL A 49 2.70 20.49 -5.07
CA VAL A 49 3.81 20.92 -4.22
C VAL A 49 4.70 19.71 -3.97
N THR A 50 6.02 19.89 -4.02
CA THR A 50 7.00 18.84 -3.73
C THR A 50 7.92 19.31 -2.62
N ILE A 51 8.04 18.51 -1.57
CA ILE A 51 8.95 18.73 -0.44
C ILE A 51 9.85 17.53 -0.22
N LYS A 52 10.97 17.71 0.49
CA LYS A 52 11.84 16.59 0.88
C LYS A 52 11.12 15.72 1.90
N SER A 53 11.33 14.41 1.79
CA SER A 53 10.80 13.44 2.73
C SER A 53 11.81 12.33 2.99
N ASP A 54 12.02 12.05 4.27
CA ASP A 54 12.79 10.92 4.75
C ASP A 54 11.83 9.84 5.27
N LEU A 55 12.25 8.58 5.20
CA LEU A 55 11.51 7.48 5.79
C LEU A 55 12.47 6.57 6.55
N THR A 56 12.06 6.18 7.75
CA THR A 56 12.69 5.11 8.52
C THR A 56 11.65 4.03 8.80
N VAL A 57 12.00 2.79 8.52
CA VAL A 57 11.12 1.63 8.77
C VAL A 57 11.77 0.73 9.81
N THR A 58 11.02 0.43 10.86
CA THR A 58 11.43 -0.52 11.90
C THR A 58 10.40 -1.62 12.05
N LYS A 59 10.85 -2.81 12.44
CA LYS A 59 9.96 -3.95 12.74
C LYS A 59 9.31 -3.76 14.10
N GLY A 60 8.04 -4.12 14.24
CA GLY A 60 7.38 -4.19 15.55
C GLY A 60 8.06 -5.22 16.45
N SER A 61 8.23 -4.88 17.73
CA SER A 61 8.96 -5.73 18.69
C SER A 61 8.18 -6.96 19.14
N SER A 62 6.86 -6.90 19.13
CA SER A 62 5.96 -7.94 19.68
C SER A 62 5.13 -8.66 18.61
N ASP A 63 4.91 -8.06 17.44
CA ASP A 63 4.12 -8.64 16.36
C ASP A 63 4.95 -8.62 15.06
N PRO A 64 5.30 -9.79 14.49
CA PRO A 64 6.10 -9.85 13.26
C PRO A 64 5.37 -9.31 12.02
N ASN A 65 4.08 -9.05 12.13
CA ASN A 65 3.27 -8.48 11.04
C ASN A 65 3.04 -6.97 11.21
N VAL A 66 3.78 -6.31 12.10
CA VAL A 66 3.71 -4.87 12.34
C VAL A 66 5.02 -4.20 11.99
N TRP A 67 4.95 -3.06 11.34
CA TRP A 67 6.09 -2.16 11.06
C TRP A 67 5.72 -0.75 11.47
N ASN A 68 6.69 -0.02 12.04
CA ASN A 68 6.58 1.40 12.28
C ASN A 68 7.24 2.15 11.13
N LEU A 69 6.51 3.07 10.52
CA LEU A 69 6.95 3.97 9.48
C LEU A 69 7.08 5.38 10.06
N ALA A 70 8.31 5.87 10.22
CA ALA A 70 8.58 7.22 10.67
C ALA A 70 8.91 8.12 9.47
N PHE A 71 8.02 9.09 9.21
CA PHE A 71 8.14 10.07 8.13
C PHE A 71 8.82 11.33 8.66
N GLY A 72 9.90 11.74 8.02
CA GLY A 72 10.62 12.98 8.29
C GLY A 72 10.47 13.96 7.16
N PHE A 73 10.31 15.23 7.50
CA PHE A 73 10.25 16.35 6.56
C PHE A 73 11.30 17.38 6.95
N PRO A 74 12.51 17.34 6.35
CA PRO A 74 13.64 18.20 6.76
C PRO A 74 13.33 19.68 6.67
N GLU A 75 12.45 20.10 5.76
CA GLU A 75 12.05 21.51 5.56
C GLU A 75 10.84 21.90 6.43
N GLU A 76 10.11 20.91 6.97
CA GLU A 76 8.93 21.13 7.81
C GLU A 76 8.93 20.16 9.02
N PRO A 77 9.88 20.26 9.97
CA PRO A 77 10.05 19.27 11.04
C PRO A 77 8.80 19.09 11.94
N LYS A 78 7.92 20.07 12.00
CA LYS A 78 6.65 19.98 12.75
C LYS A 78 5.65 19.01 12.11
N ALA A 79 5.82 18.66 10.84
CA ALA A 79 5.02 17.68 10.13
C ALA A 79 5.52 16.24 10.32
N ASN A 80 6.68 16.04 10.96
CA ASN A 80 7.20 14.71 11.24
C ASN A 80 6.20 13.90 12.04
N HIS A 81 5.97 12.66 11.61
CA HIS A 81 5.07 11.74 12.28
C HIS A 81 5.50 10.30 12.06
N ALA A 82 4.96 9.40 12.87
CA ALA A 82 5.13 7.96 12.70
C ALA A 82 3.78 7.27 12.81
N SER A 83 3.64 6.17 12.10
CA SER A 83 2.47 5.30 12.18
C SER A 83 2.89 3.85 12.12
N ASP A 84 2.21 3.02 12.90
CA ASP A 84 2.29 1.58 12.73
C ASP A 84 1.40 1.14 11.57
N ILE A 85 1.85 0.15 10.82
CA ILE A 85 1.05 -0.57 9.85
C ILE A 85 1.03 -2.05 10.21
N LYS A 86 -0.11 -2.68 10.06
CA LYS A 86 -0.32 -4.08 10.41
C LYS A 86 -0.81 -4.88 9.20
N LEU A 87 -0.11 -5.97 8.92
CA LEU A 87 -0.50 -6.93 7.90
C LEU A 87 -1.34 -8.05 8.53
N SER A 88 -2.48 -8.39 7.94
CA SER A 88 -3.24 -9.57 8.32
C SER A 88 -2.44 -10.86 8.10
N ALA A 89 -2.75 -11.90 8.84
CA ALA A 89 -2.02 -13.20 8.76
C ALA A 89 -2.04 -13.82 7.36
N ASP A 90 -3.09 -13.58 6.58
CA ASP A 90 -3.22 -14.05 5.20
C ASP A 90 -2.67 -13.05 4.16
N GLY A 91 -2.16 -11.89 4.60
CA GLY A 91 -1.60 -10.84 3.77
C GLY A 91 -2.61 -10.05 2.93
N ARG A 92 -3.91 -10.25 3.14
CA ARG A 92 -4.96 -9.65 2.31
C ARG A 92 -5.45 -8.28 2.79
N LEU A 93 -5.12 -7.91 4.01
CA LEU A 93 -5.40 -6.61 4.59
C LEU A 93 -4.12 -5.97 5.09
N LEU A 94 -3.90 -4.71 4.75
CA LEU A 94 -2.93 -3.83 5.36
C LEU A 94 -3.71 -2.79 6.16
N ASP A 95 -3.72 -2.92 7.51
CA ASP A 95 -4.68 -2.25 8.37
C ASP A 95 -6.13 -2.51 7.91
N ASP A 96 -6.83 -1.49 7.40
CA ASP A 96 -8.18 -1.56 6.84
C ASP A 96 -8.22 -1.56 5.30
N GLU A 97 -7.06 -1.66 4.66
CA GLU A 97 -6.93 -1.62 3.20
C GLU A 97 -6.95 -3.03 2.62
N ALA A 98 -7.95 -3.34 1.79
CA ALA A 98 -8.00 -4.62 1.10
C ALA A 98 -7.00 -4.66 -0.07
N VAL A 99 -6.21 -5.73 -0.17
CA VAL A 99 -5.31 -5.96 -1.30
C VAL A 99 -6.15 -6.37 -2.51
N VAL A 100 -6.12 -5.56 -3.57
CA VAL A 100 -6.88 -5.77 -4.80
C VAL A 100 -6.02 -6.14 -6.00
N GLY A 101 -4.69 -6.00 -5.88
CA GLY A 101 -3.75 -6.36 -6.93
C GLY A 101 -2.34 -6.59 -6.42
N ARG A 102 -1.62 -7.55 -7.02
CA ARG A 102 -0.19 -7.78 -6.84
C ARG A 102 0.41 -8.21 -8.16
N LYS A 103 1.49 -7.56 -8.57
CA LYS A 103 2.22 -7.90 -9.78
C LYS A 103 3.71 -7.73 -9.55
N ALA A 104 4.49 -8.76 -9.89
CA ALA A 104 5.94 -8.64 -10.01
C ALA A 104 6.28 -8.12 -11.41
N PHE A 105 7.19 -7.17 -11.49
CA PHE A 105 7.68 -6.59 -12.73
C PHE A 105 9.20 -6.41 -12.63
N HIS A 106 9.96 -7.23 -13.36
CA HIS A 106 11.42 -7.32 -13.23
C HIS A 106 11.85 -7.61 -11.78
N LYS A 107 12.48 -6.63 -11.11
CA LYS A 107 12.96 -6.73 -9.73
C LYS A 107 12.04 -6.02 -8.73
N ASP A 108 10.96 -5.43 -9.22
CA ASP A 108 10.02 -4.66 -8.42
C ASP A 108 8.73 -5.45 -8.18
N VAL A 109 8.07 -5.15 -7.09
CA VAL A 109 6.74 -5.66 -6.76
C VAL A 109 5.79 -4.49 -6.63
N VAL A 110 4.71 -4.52 -7.39
CA VAL A 110 3.62 -3.53 -7.33
C VAL A 110 2.45 -4.17 -6.61
N ILE A 111 1.97 -3.52 -5.55
CA ILE A 111 0.80 -3.95 -4.79
C ILE A 111 -0.19 -2.80 -4.75
N VAL A 112 -1.45 -3.12 -5.00
CA VAL A 112 -2.55 -2.16 -4.98
C VAL A 112 -3.52 -2.54 -3.87
N THR A 113 -3.84 -1.57 -3.01
CA THR A 113 -4.86 -1.71 -1.98
C THR A 113 -5.99 -0.72 -2.20
N GLU A 114 -7.14 -1.01 -1.65
CA GLU A 114 -8.29 -0.10 -1.65
C GLU A 114 -9.04 -0.14 -0.33
N LYS A 115 -9.60 1.03 0.04
CA LYS A 115 -10.55 1.16 1.14
C LYS A 115 -11.58 2.24 0.86
N ASN A 116 -12.69 2.22 1.58
CA ASN A 116 -13.57 3.37 1.71
C ASN A 116 -13.03 4.25 2.86
N GLY A 117 -13.11 5.55 2.71
CA GLY A 117 -12.61 6.50 3.69
C GLY A 117 -13.09 7.91 3.38
N GLN A 118 -12.33 8.86 3.86
CA GLN A 118 -12.53 10.28 3.60
C GLN A 118 -11.25 10.92 3.09
N ASP A 119 -11.38 11.92 2.23
CA ASP A 119 -10.32 12.81 1.81
C ASP A 119 -10.92 14.21 1.62
N ASP A 120 -10.25 15.25 2.13
CA ASP A 120 -10.79 16.62 2.15
C ASP A 120 -12.21 16.68 2.75
N ASP A 121 -12.40 15.99 3.89
CA ASP A 121 -13.68 15.87 4.63
C ASP A 121 -14.86 15.29 3.80
N LYS A 122 -14.58 14.69 2.65
CA LYS A 122 -15.58 14.08 1.76
C LYS A 122 -15.41 12.57 1.69
N PRO A 123 -16.50 11.79 1.68
CA PRO A 123 -16.43 10.35 1.45
C PRO A 123 -15.79 10.02 0.10
N ALA A 124 -14.84 9.09 0.13
CA ALA A 124 -14.08 8.70 -1.04
C ALA A 124 -13.72 7.21 -1.05
N ARG A 125 -13.53 6.65 -2.23
CA ARG A 125 -12.75 5.43 -2.42
C ARG A 125 -11.29 5.81 -2.51
N ILE A 126 -10.48 5.26 -1.65
CA ILE A 126 -9.03 5.50 -1.58
C ILE A 126 -8.32 4.27 -2.13
N ARG A 127 -7.32 4.49 -2.97
CA ARG A 127 -6.44 3.46 -3.51
C ARG A 127 -5.01 3.84 -3.19
N TYR A 128 -4.25 2.89 -2.66
CA TYR A 128 -2.80 3.03 -2.58
C TYR A 128 -2.13 2.10 -3.58
N ILE A 129 -1.02 2.58 -4.14
CA ILE A 129 -0.12 1.81 -5.00
C ILE A 129 1.24 1.83 -4.33
N TYR A 130 1.69 0.66 -3.90
CA TYR A 130 3.00 0.45 -3.31
C TYR A 130 3.91 -0.16 -4.37
N VAL A 131 5.10 0.40 -4.56
CA VAL A 131 6.13 -0.15 -5.46
C VAL A 131 7.37 -0.42 -4.64
N PHE A 132 7.69 -1.68 -4.47
CA PHE A 132 8.86 -2.15 -3.72
C PHE A 132 9.94 -2.55 -4.71
N GLY A 133 11.00 -1.77 -4.80
CA GLY A 133 12.22 -2.07 -5.52
C GLY A 133 13.38 -2.34 -4.55
N ARG A 134 14.53 -2.79 -5.08
CA ARG A 134 15.70 -3.09 -4.26
C ARG A 134 16.17 -1.89 -3.42
N ASN A 135 16.28 -0.73 -4.07
CA ASN A 135 16.76 0.53 -3.49
C ASN A 135 15.80 1.70 -3.77
N ALA A 136 14.56 1.39 -4.11
CA ALA A 136 13.50 2.36 -4.35
C ALA A 136 12.20 1.88 -3.68
N PHE A 137 11.49 2.79 -3.07
CA PHE A 137 10.15 2.54 -2.53
C PHE A 137 9.24 3.72 -2.86
N THR A 138 8.07 3.43 -3.39
CA THR A 138 7.07 4.44 -3.72
C THR A 138 5.74 4.08 -3.07
N MET A 139 5.08 5.07 -2.52
CA MET A 139 3.72 4.97 -2.01
C MET A 139 2.88 6.09 -2.60
N GLN A 140 1.89 5.74 -3.43
CA GLN A 140 1.01 6.68 -4.10
C GLN A 140 -0.41 6.54 -3.58
N LYS A 141 -1.02 7.65 -3.20
CA LYS A 141 -2.43 7.73 -2.82
C LYS A 141 -3.24 8.31 -3.97
N LEU A 142 -4.27 7.59 -4.36
CA LEU A 142 -5.28 8.01 -5.34
C LEU A 142 -6.64 8.07 -4.67
N VAL A 143 -7.44 9.02 -5.07
CA VAL A 143 -8.77 9.27 -4.49
C VAL A 143 -9.81 9.34 -5.60
N ARG A 144 -10.97 8.76 -5.35
CA ARG A 144 -12.15 8.87 -6.20
C ARG A 144 -13.34 9.25 -5.34
N PHE A 145 -13.85 10.46 -5.50
CA PHE A 145 -15.03 10.92 -4.79
C PHE A 145 -16.32 10.31 -5.36
N LYS A 146 -17.38 10.37 -4.56
CA LYS A 146 -18.70 9.88 -5.00
C LYS A 146 -19.15 10.61 -6.27
N GLY A 147 -19.51 9.86 -7.30
CA GLY A 147 -19.94 10.39 -8.60
C GLY A 147 -18.82 10.52 -9.64
N GLU A 148 -17.56 10.39 -9.24
CA GLU A 148 -16.44 10.35 -10.18
C GLU A 148 -16.23 8.95 -10.74
N THR A 149 -15.78 8.86 -11.99
CA THR A 149 -15.50 7.59 -12.69
C THR A 149 -14.03 7.20 -12.59
N ALA A 150 -13.11 8.15 -12.42
CA ALA A 150 -11.67 7.96 -12.39
C ALA A 150 -11.06 8.29 -11.02
N PHE A 151 -9.96 7.62 -10.70
CA PHE A 151 -9.12 7.99 -9.58
C PHE A 151 -8.22 9.18 -9.96
N THR A 152 -8.07 10.12 -9.03
CA THR A 152 -7.16 11.26 -9.14
C THR A 152 -6.02 11.11 -8.15
N GLU A 153 -4.78 11.38 -8.57
CA GLU A 153 -3.61 11.36 -7.71
C GLU A 153 -3.71 12.46 -6.64
N ARG A 154 -3.61 12.04 -5.37
CA ARG A 154 -3.62 12.94 -4.22
C ARG A 154 -2.21 13.26 -3.77
N ASN A 155 -1.38 12.24 -3.56
CA ASN A 155 0.02 12.39 -3.22
C ASN A 155 0.85 11.18 -3.67
N VAL A 156 2.16 11.41 -3.76
CA VAL A 156 3.17 10.38 -4.04
C VAL A 156 4.37 10.63 -3.14
N TYR A 157 4.72 9.62 -2.38
CA TYR A 157 6.03 9.50 -1.77
C TYR A 157 6.93 8.68 -2.69
N ALA A 158 8.14 9.14 -2.90
CA ALA A 158 9.15 8.42 -3.68
C ALA A 158 10.50 8.52 -2.98
N TRP A 159 11.03 7.39 -2.52
CA TRP A 159 12.29 7.32 -1.80
C TRP A 159 13.28 6.39 -2.48
N THR A 160 14.54 6.68 -2.28
CA THR A 160 15.66 5.80 -2.61
C THR A 160 16.52 5.58 -1.37
N SER A 161 17.19 4.43 -1.29
CA SER A 161 18.19 4.16 -0.29
C SER A 161 19.55 3.97 -0.93
N SER A 162 20.59 4.58 -0.35
CA SER A 162 21.97 4.16 -0.60
C SER A 162 22.25 2.92 0.26
N ASN A 163 22.83 1.90 -0.34
CA ASN A 163 23.31 0.71 0.38
C ASN A 163 24.43 1.12 1.32
#